data_db74c8e224a4547c06ad851d9b3cb3d8
#
_entry.id   db74c8e224a4547c06ad851d9b3cb3d8
#
_cell.length_a   1.000
_cell.length_b   1.000
_cell.length_c   1.000
_cell.angle_alpha   90.00
_cell.angle_beta   90.00
_cell.angle_gamma   90.00
#
_symmetry.space_group_name_H-M   'P 1'
#
loop_
_entity.id
_entity.type
_entity.pdbx_description
1 polymer ?
#
loop_
_entity_poly.entity_id
_entity_poly.type
_entity_poly.pdbx_seq_one_letter_code
_entity_poly.pdbx_strand_id
1 'polypeptide(L)'
;MQKFLFPLIAAALLGGLATGPVQAEQSGWYEVTGVEADDMLKMRLGAGIGYKVLVGLPNGTVVWVQSCSREGKTSWCKVSLKAARGLKGYVSGAYLTKM
;
A
#
# COMPACT_ATOMS: atom_id res chain seq x y z
N MET A 1 -27.10 -27.93 27.07
CA MET A 1 -27.04 -27.62 26.69
C MET A 1 -26.69 -26.81 26.15
N GLN A 2 -26.65 -26.73 26.26
CA GLN A 2 -26.47 -26.02 25.77
C GLN A 2 -25.80 -25.32 25.22
N LYS A 3 -25.57 -25.42 25.26
CA LYS A 3 -25.08 -24.83 24.86
C LYS A 3 -24.65 -24.18 23.98
N PHE A 4 -24.83 -24.32 23.91
CA PHE A 4 -24.50 -23.77 23.09
C PHE A 4 -24.25 -22.95 22.44
N LEU A 5 -24.31 -22.83 22.55
CA LEU A 5 -24.21 -22.13 21.91
C LEU A 5 -23.69 -21.35 21.53
N PHE A 6 -23.48 -21.29 21.65
CA PHE A 6 -22.95 -20.60 21.27
C PHE A 6 -22.40 -19.97 20.74
N PRO A 7 -22.29 -20.07 20.76
CA PRO A 7 -21.67 -19.50 20.39
C PRO A 7 -21.28 -18.96 19.46
N LEU A 8 -21.45 -19.04 19.17
CA LEU A 8 -21.14 -18.58 18.35
C LEU A 8 -20.90 -17.66 17.80
N ILE A 9 -20.97 -17.50 17.83
CA ILE A 9 -20.80 -16.67 17.38
C ILE A 9 -20.10 -16.01 17.02
N ALA A 10 -19.93 -16.10 17.12
CA ALA A 10 -19.27 -15.40 16.90
C ALA A 10 -18.68 -15.07 16.01
N ALA A 11 -18.74 -15.45 15.73
CA ALA A 11 -18.16 -15.11 15.03
C ALA A 11 -18.06 -14.32 14.26
N ALA A 12 -18.40 -14.40 14.05
CA ALA A 12 -18.35 -13.70 13.36
C ALA A 12 -17.94 -12.77 13.19
N LEU A 13 -17.96 -12.63 13.35
CA LEU A 13 -17.65 -11.72 13.14
C LEU A 13 -16.75 -11.28 12.72
N LEU A 14 -16.50 -11.68 12.75
CA LEU A 14 -15.68 -11.33 12.48
C LEU A 14 -15.32 -10.98 11.46
N GLY A 15 -15.52 -11.32 11.16
CA GLY A 15 -15.18 -11.19 10.32
C GLY A 15 -15.17 -10.16 9.66
N GLY A 16 -15.70 -9.95 9.40
CA GLY A 16 -15.84 -9.05 8.67
C GLY A 16 -15.04 -8.16 8.74
N LEU A 17 -14.65 -8.05 8.95
CA LEU A 17 -14.04 -7.27 9.06
C LEU A 17 -13.08 -7.02 8.33
N ALA A 18 -12.78 -7.42 8.26
CA ALA A 18 -11.71 -7.27 7.75
C ALA A 18 -11.68 -6.92 6.45
N THR A 19 -12.13 -6.52 6.04
CA THR A 19 -12.26 -6.31 4.82
C THR A 19 -11.53 -5.32 4.32
N GLY A 20 -10.99 -4.82 4.70
CA GLY A 20 -10.45 -3.84 4.25
C GLY A 20 -9.63 -3.97 3.16
N PRO A 21 -9.40 -3.24 2.49
CA PRO A 21 -8.79 -3.32 1.36
C PRO A 21 -7.54 -2.83 1.59
N VAL A 22 -6.87 -3.09 2.21
CA VAL A 22 -5.78 -2.66 2.41
C VAL A 22 -4.65 -3.39 1.93
N GLN A 23 -4.66 -3.83 0.79
CA GLN A 23 -3.61 -4.46 0.30
C GLN A 23 -2.39 -3.67 0.36
N ALA A 24 -2.37 -2.44 0.10
CA ALA A 24 -1.20 -1.62 0.08
C ALA A 24 -0.58 -1.46 1.45
N GLU A 25 -1.22 -1.98 2.47
CA GLU A 25 -0.64 -1.87 3.78
C GLU A 25 0.16 -3.10 4.15
N GLN A 26 0.19 -4.07 3.31
CA GLN A 26 0.96 -5.26 3.58
C GLN A 26 2.31 -5.15 2.92
N SER A 27 3.36 -5.54 3.62
CA SER A 27 4.68 -5.52 3.00
C SER A 27 4.72 -6.56 1.89
N GLY A 28 5.55 -6.34 0.92
CA GLY A 28 5.71 -7.28 -0.18
C GLY A 28 6.02 -6.57 -1.48
N TRP A 29 5.98 -7.31 -2.57
CA TRP A 29 6.25 -6.78 -3.89
C TRP A 29 4.98 -6.23 -4.50
N TYR A 30 5.09 -5.03 -5.07
CA TYR A 30 3.97 -4.35 -5.72
C TYR A 30 4.44 -3.76 -7.04
N GLU A 31 3.50 -3.53 -7.91
CA GLU A 31 3.77 -2.94 -9.21
C GLU A 31 3.04 -1.60 -9.31
N VAL A 32 3.67 -0.61 -9.89
CA VAL A 32 3.04 0.70 -10.13
C VAL A 32 2.03 0.53 -11.26
N THR A 33 0.79 0.94 -11.02
CA THR A 33 -0.27 0.84 -12.02
C THR A 33 -1.17 2.07 -11.91
N GLY A 34 -1.94 2.32 -12.96
CA GLY A 34 -2.95 3.36 -12.91
C GLY A 34 -2.44 4.79 -13.09
N VAL A 35 -1.18 4.96 -13.44
CA VAL A 35 -0.64 6.29 -13.71
C VAL A 35 -0.98 6.64 -15.15
N GLU A 36 -1.26 7.93 -15.42
CA GLU A 36 -1.56 8.36 -16.77
C GLU A 36 -0.42 8.00 -17.71
N ALA A 37 -0.75 7.76 -18.96
CA ALA A 37 0.18 7.21 -19.92
C ALA A 37 1.51 7.93 -20.03
N ASP A 38 1.51 9.23 -19.96
CA ASP A 38 2.75 9.98 -20.10
C ASP A 38 3.15 10.64 -18.78
N ASP A 39 2.76 10.06 -17.67
CA ASP A 39 3.09 10.58 -16.37
C ASP A 39 3.79 9.48 -15.56
N MET A 40 4.23 9.82 -14.37
CA MET A 40 4.94 8.91 -13.49
C MET A 40 4.48 9.11 -12.07
N LEU A 41 4.48 8.03 -11.31
CA LEU A 41 4.23 8.10 -9.88
C LEU A 41 5.44 8.74 -9.21
N LYS A 42 5.22 9.76 -8.40
CA LYS A 42 6.33 10.46 -7.77
C LYS A 42 6.73 9.77 -6.47
N MET A 43 8.00 9.39 -6.39
CA MET A 43 8.56 8.87 -5.16
C MET A 43 9.19 10.05 -4.43
N ARG A 44 8.78 10.27 -3.18
CA ARG A 44 9.15 11.45 -2.43
C ARG A 44 9.97 11.11 -1.22
N LEU A 45 10.62 12.11 -0.66
CA LEU A 45 11.47 11.93 0.51
C LEU A 45 10.65 11.59 1.75
N GLY A 46 9.41 11.95 1.81
CA GLY A 46 8.55 11.68 2.95
C GLY A 46 7.12 11.47 2.53
N ALA A 47 6.27 11.17 3.50
CA ALA A 47 4.87 10.81 3.28
C ALA A 47 4.01 12.05 3.11
N GLY A 48 4.00 12.63 1.96
CA GLY A 48 3.16 13.79 1.70
C GLY A 48 3.60 14.53 0.44
N ILE A 49 2.69 15.26 -0.16
CA ILE A 49 2.98 15.98 -1.40
C ILE A 49 3.90 17.18 -1.18
N GLY A 50 4.12 17.58 0.05
CA GLY A 50 5.03 18.69 0.32
C GLY A 50 6.49 18.26 0.36
N TYR A 51 6.76 16.97 0.32
CA TYR A 51 8.13 16.50 0.37
C TYR A 51 8.75 16.45 -1.02
N LYS A 52 10.07 16.60 -1.06
CA LYS A 52 10.79 16.63 -2.31
C LYS A 52 10.61 15.35 -3.10
N VAL A 53 10.45 15.50 -4.40
CA VAL A 53 10.36 14.36 -5.31
C VAL A 53 11.77 13.86 -5.58
N LEU A 54 11.99 12.56 -5.40
CA LEU A 54 13.28 11.95 -5.64
C LEU A 54 13.37 11.42 -7.07
N VAL A 55 12.31 10.79 -7.54
CA VAL A 55 12.33 10.18 -8.87
C VAL A 55 10.90 9.85 -9.28
N GLY A 56 10.66 9.73 -10.58
CA GLY A 56 9.38 9.32 -11.10
C GLY A 56 9.39 7.85 -11.46
N LEU A 57 8.30 7.16 -11.20
CA LEU A 57 8.16 5.74 -11.44
C LEU A 57 7.06 5.49 -12.46
N PRO A 58 7.38 5.02 -13.65
CA PRO A 58 6.34 4.74 -14.63
C PRO A 58 5.56 3.48 -14.26
N ASN A 59 4.41 3.29 -14.90
CA ASN A 59 3.66 2.06 -14.73
C ASN A 59 4.57 0.88 -15.01
N GLY A 60 4.41 -0.18 -14.27
CA GLY A 60 5.22 -1.38 -14.42
C GLY A 60 6.44 -1.42 -13.52
N THR A 61 6.78 -0.31 -12.87
CA THR A 61 7.91 -0.31 -11.94
C THR A 61 7.58 -1.21 -10.75
N VAL A 62 8.51 -2.06 -10.37
CA VAL A 62 8.30 -2.97 -9.24
C VAL A 62 9.02 -2.42 -8.02
N VAL A 63 8.32 -2.39 -6.91
CA VAL A 63 8.85 -1.88 -5.65
C VAL A 63 8.57 -2.86 -4.53
N TRP A 64 9.40 -2.82 -3.51
CA TRP A 64 9.14 -3.53 -2.28
C TRP A 64 8.49 -2.55 -1.32
N VAL A 65 7.29 -2.85 -0.86
CA VAL A 65 6.60 -2.03 0.11
C VAL A 65 7.00 -2.51 1.49
N GLN A 66 7.55 -1.60 2.29
CA GLN A 66 7.95 -1.92 3.64
C GLN A 66 6.78 -1.70 4.59
N SER A 67 6.08 -0.59 4.45
CA SER A 67 4.93 -0.28 5.30
C SER A 67 4.17 0.87 4.66
N CYS A 68 2.92 1.03 5.04
CA CYS A 68 2.10 2.15 4.59
C CYS A 68 1.44 2.80 5.78
N SER A 69 1.19 4.08 5.69
CA SER A 69 0.47 4.81 6.74
C SER A 69 -0.45 5.82 6.09
N ARG A 70 -1.53 6.16 6.77
CA ARG A 70 -2.48 7.08 6.22
C ARG A 70 -2.18 8.48 6.70
N GLU A 71 -2.14 9.40 5.75
CA GLU A 71 -1.94 10.80 6.06
C GLU A 71 -3.08 11.51 5.38
N GLY A 72 -4.07 11.91 6.12
CA GLY A 72 -5.27 12.51 5.55
C GLY A 72 -6.03 11.45 4.78
N LYS A 73 -6.28 11.71 3.51
CA LYS A 73 -7.02 10.78 2.68
C LYS A 73 -6.12 9.88 1.86
N THR A 74 -4.83 10.02 1.98
CA THR A 74 -3.90 9.28 1.16
C THR A 74 -3.13 8.26 2.01
N SER A 75 -3.01 7.06 1.49
CA SER A 75 -2.15 6.06 2.10
C SER A 75 -0.78 6.21 1.46
N TRP A 76 0.24 6.49 2.26
CA TRP A 76 1.60 6.65 1.78
C TRP A 76 2.42 5.44 2.17
N CYS A 77 3.13 4.88 1.22
CA CYS A 77 3.89 3.66 1.43
C CYS A 77 5.37 3.90 1.29
N LYS A 78 6.13 3.40 2.25
CA LYS A 78 7.58 3.47 2.19
C LYS A 78 8.03 2.30 1.34
N VAL A 79 8.75 2.59 0.28
CA VAL A 79 9.15 1.57 -0.68
C VAL A 79 10.61 1.67 -1.07
N SER A 80 11.15 0.58 -1.61
CA SER A 80 12.44 0.62 -2.27
C SER A 80 12.27 0.03 -3.67
N LEU A 81 13.07 0.51 -4.62
CA LEU A 81 12.95 0.03 -5.98
C LEU A 81 13.58 -1.35 -6.11
N LYS A 82 12.94 -2.21 -6.87
CA LYS A 82 13.54 -3.52 -7.14
C LYS A 82 14.81 -3.34 -7.95
N ALA A 83 14.79 -2.47 -8.93
CA ALA A 83 15.94 -2.25 -9.79
C ALA A 83 17.09 -1.54 -9.11
N ALA A 84 16.84 -0.86 -8.00
CA ALA A 84 17.87 -0.13 -7.28
C ALA A 84 17.51 -0.12 -5.82
N ARG A 85 17.84 -1.21 -5.13
CA ARG A 85 17.35 -1.46 -3.77
C ARG A 85 17.76 -0.38 -2.77
N GLY A 86 18.80 0.34 -3.03
CA GLY A 86 19.21 1.42 -2.14
C GLY A 86 18.38 2.66 -2.28
N LEU A 87 17.60 2.79 -3.34
CA LEU A 87 16.77 3.97 -3.55
C LEU A 87 15.44 3.75 -2.86
N LYS A 88 15.19 4.49 -1.82
CA LYS A 88 14.00 4.36 -0.98
C LYS A 88 13.28 5.69 -0.90
N GLY A 89 11.99 5.63 -0.75
CA GLY A 89 11.17 6.82 -0.61
C GLY A 89 9.73 6.46 -0.36
N TYR A 90 8.84 7.43 -0.53
CA TYR A 90 7.43 7.27 -0.26
C TYR A 90 6.61 7.53 -1.51
N VAL A 91 5.62 6.69 -1.74
CA VAL A 91 4.71 6.83 -2.87
C VAL A 91 3.28 6.69 -2.39
N SER A 92 2.34 7.23 -3.17
CA SER A 92 0.93 7.05 -2.87
C SER A 92 0.54 5.60 -3.13
N GLY A 93 -0.04 4.96 -2.14
CA GLY A 93 -0.43 3.56 -2.26
C GLY A 93 -1.56 3.32 -3.24
N ALA A 94 -2.26 4.37 -3.65
CA ALA A 94 -3.36 4.24 -4.60
C ALA A 94 -2.88 3.74 -5.96
N TYR A 95 -1.59 3.86 -6.26
CA TYR A 95 -1.04 3.45 -7.54
C TYR A 95 -0.22 2.17 -7.43
N LEU A 96 -0.43 1.40 -6.38
CA LEU A 96 0.30 0.15 -6.18
C LEU A 96 -0.65 -1.03 -6.22
N THR A 97 -0.27 -2.04 -6.99
CA THR A 97 -1.04 -3.28 -7.08
C THR A 97 -0.15 -4.42 -6.59
N LYS A 98 -0.67 -5.20 -5.66
CA LYS A 98 0.11 -6.29 -5.09
C LYS A 98 0.36 -7.36 -6.14
N MET A 99 1.57 -7.86 -6.15
CA MET A 99 1.96 -8.88 -7.13
C MET A 99 1.74 -10.29 -6.60
#